data_00da8994ada5278ef6e4059daa8d1da9
#
_entry.id   00da8994ada5278ef6e4059daa8d1da9
#
_cell.length_a   1.000
_cell.length_b   1.000
_cell.length_c   1.000
_cell.angle_alpha   90.00
_cell.angle_beta   90.00
_cell.angle_gamma   90.00
#
_symmetry.space_group_name_H-M   'P 1'
#
loop_
_entity.id
_entity.type
_entity.pdbx_description
1 polymer ?
#
loop_
_entity_poly.entity_id
_entity_poly.type
_entity_poly.pdbx_seq_one_letter_code
_entity_poly.pdbx_strand_id
1 'polypeptide(L)'
;MRKLIRQLWPLLMLGFLINTAYSVMWPLTTIYLHNQLRLNLVVSGLILAAYSGCNVLGGYLGGVLADRYSAKRVGEVMLLGLLVDAAVGIFYNGLIAYPIVLVIFGLLTGGMLTLISALTAQLSHADSRLFNLLYIFINLGLVVGTASIGFLFHHSLRPIFGLLLICYGGAIGLWHWRAGTYEQQAEIPVTVRDEPAEATATLPFSPLMIVGLLVSLVLMWLTYAQWMSNVSVYIQAEGLGIKLYSYLWVYNGILLMVVQAVMARFSQPRFLMRQIIGGLLAIGGSFLLLTLTSGTGALFAAMTLLTLGEAIYVPGVPALINAQTVGDEG
;
A
#
# COMPACT_ATOMS: atom_id res chain seq x y z
N MET A 1 -18.72 19.61 0.17
CA MET A 1 -18.30 18.29 -0.31
C MET A 1 -18.09 18.21 -1.82
N ARG A 2 -19.09 18.40 -2.70
CA ARG A 2 -18.91 18.31 -4.18
C ARG A 2 -17.82 19.24 -4.73
N LYS A 3 -17.68 20.47 -4.22
CA LYS A 3 -16.64 21.43 -4.66
C LYS A 3 -15.24 20.98 -4.26
N LEU A 4 -15.07 20.45 -3.04
CA LEU A 4 -13.81 19.90 -2.52
C LEU A 4 -13.37 18.66 -3.31
N ILE A 5 -14.28 17.72 -3.54
CA ILE A 5 -13.98 16.53 -4.36
C ILE A 5 -13.57 16.95 -5.78
N ARG A 6 -14.25 17.93 -6.39
CA ARG A 6 -13.90 18.44 -7.72
C ARG A 6 -12.53 19.12 -7.77
N GLN A 7 -12.06 19.70 -6.68
CA GLN A 7 -10.72 20.30 -6.60
C GLN A 7 -9.62 19.25 -6.41
N LEU A 8 -9.92 18.19 -5.65
CA LEU A 8 -8.94 17.21 -5.20
C LEU A 8 -8.96 15.87 -5.98
N TRP A 9 -9.92 15.69 -6.94
CA TRP A 9 -9.97 14.47 -7.74
C TRP A 9 -8.65 14.14 -8.46
N PRO A 10 -7.83 15.11 -8.93
CA PRO A 10 -6.57 14.76 -9.57
C PRO A 10 -5.56 14.14 -8.58
N LEU A 11 -5.59 14.57 -7.29
CA LEU A 11 -4.77 13.97 -6.24
C LEU A 11 -5.21 12.52 -5.94
N LEU A 12 -6.52 12.27 -5.93
CA LEU A 12 -7.08 10.92 -5.81
C LEU A 12 -6.67 10.03 -6.98
N MET A 13 -6.76 10.56 -8.21
CA MET A 13 -6.32 9.86 -9.42
C MET A 13 -4.81 9.62 -9.45
N LEU A 14 -3.99 10.52 -8.90
CA LEU A 14 -2.56 10.28 -8.70
C LEU A 14 -2.32 9.08 -7.78
N GLY A 15 -3.01 9.04 -6.64
CA GLY A 15 -2.96 7.89 -5.73
C GLY A 15 -3.34 6.58 -6.42
N PHE A 16 -4.40 6.61 -7.23
CA PHE A 16 -4.83 5.46 -8.03
C PHE A 16 -3.77 5.01 -9.04
N LEU A 17 -3.25 5.92 -9.88
CA LEU A 17 -2.29 5.60 -10.93
C LEU A 17 -0.97 5.07 -10.37
N ILE A 18 -0.44 5.73 -9.33
CA ILE A 18 0.82 5.34 -8.71
C ILE A 18 0.67 3.98 -8.03
N ASN A 19 -0.46 3.75 -7.35
CA ASN A 19 -0.67 2.47 -6.68
C ASN A 19 -1.00 1.34 -7.66
N THR A 20 -1.61 1.63 -8.81
CA THR A 20 -1.77 0.66 -9.90
C THR A 20 -0.40 0.15 -10.36
N ALA A 21 0.56 1.05 -10.59
CA ALA A 21 1.91 0.68 -10.98
C ALA A 21 2.68 -0.02 -9.85
N TYR A 22 2.57 0.48 -8.62
CA TYR A 22 3.25 -0.06 -7.44
C TYR A 22 2.83 -1.50 -7.12
N SER A 23 1.53 -1.79 -7.14
CA SER A 23 0.97 -3.07 -6.71
C SER A 23 1.35 -4.26 -7.60
N VAL A 24 1.76 -4.00 -8.83
CA VAL A 24 2.21 -5.03 -9.77
C VAL A 24 3.58 -5.60 -9.34
N MET A 25 4.45 -4.76 -8.75
CA MET A 25 5.86 -5.11 -8.54
C MET A 25 6.08 -6.23 -7.53
N TRP A 26 5.34 -6.25 -6.42
CA TRP A 26 5.56 -7.25 -5.37
C TRP A 26 5.41 -8.69 -5.86
N PRO A 27 4.23 -9.12 -6.34
CA PRO A 27 4.02 -10.50 -6.74
C PRO A 27 4.81 -10.84 -8.01
N LEU A 28 4.88 -9.90 -8.94
CA LEU A 28 5.56 -10.10 -10.21
C LEU A 28 7.06 -10.31 -10.02
N THR A 29 7.68 -9.52 -9.13
CA THR A 29 9.12 -9.62 -8.85
C THR A 29 9.49 -11.02 -8.38
N THR A 30 8.77 -11.59 -7.42
CA THR A 30 9.07 -12.94 -6.92
C THR A 30 8.93 -13.97 -8.01
N ILE A 31 7.84 -13.90 -8.78
CA ILE A 31 7.58 -14.81 -9.92
C ILE A 31 8.68 -14.68 -10.96
N TYR A 32 9.05 -13.47 -11.33
CA TYR A 32 10.04 -13.20 -12.36
C TYR A 32 11.45 -13.68 -11.96
N LEU A 33 11.88 -13.29 -10.75
CA LEU A 33 13.19 -13.68 -10.22
C LEU A 33 13.30 -15.20 -10.05
N HIS A 34 12.27 -15.86 -9.51
CA HIS A 34 12.31 -17.27 -9.24
C HIS A 34 12.09 -18.13 -10.50
N ASN A 35 11.03 -17.86 -11.26
CA ASN A 35 10.62 -18.73 -12.37
C ASN A 35 11.39 -18.46 -13.67
N GLN A 36 11.70 -17.19 -13.97
CA GLN A 36 12.38 -16.83 -15.22
C GLN A 36 13.87 -16.65 -15.06
N LEU A 37 14.33 -15.94 -14.04
CA LEU A 37 15.77 -15.76 -13.78
C LEU A 37 16.39 -16.90 -12.98
N ARG A 38 15.59 -17.91 -12.57
CA ARG A 38 16.03 -19.11 -11.87
C ARG A 38 16.78 -18.86 -10.55
N LEU A 39 16.51 -17.73 -9.92
CA LEU A 39 17.04 -17.43 -8.59
C LEU A 39 16.29 -18.24 -7.53
N ASN A 40 16.99 -18.61 -6.46
CA ASN A 40 16.33 -19.22 -5.31
C ASN A 40 15.46 -18.18 -4.57
N LEU A 41 14.49 -18.65 -3.78
CA LEU A 41 13.56 -17.79 -3.06
C LEU A 41 14.25 -16.88 -2.02
N VAL A 42 15.39 -17.31 -1.46
CA VAL A 42 16.16 -16.53 -0.50
C VAL A 42 16.74 -15.28 -1.17
N VAL A 43 17.39 -15.46 -2.33
CA VAL A 43 17.93 -14.31 -3.10
C VAL A 43 16.81 -13.41 -3.60
N SER A 44 15.70 -13.98 -4.07
CA SER A 44 14.53 -13.21 -4.47
C SER A 44 13.96 -12.40 -3.29
N GLY A 45 13.91 -12.97 -2.10
CA GLY A 45 13.50 -12.32 -0.87
C GLY A 45 14.45 -11.18 -0.45
N LEU A 46 15.77 -11.36 -0.59
CA LEU A 46 16.76 -10.31 -0.31
C LEU A 46 16.63 -9.12 -1.27
N ILE A 47 16.36 -9.38 -2.56
CA ILE A 47 16.09 -8.32 -3.55
C ILE A 47 14.83 -7.55 -3.18
N LEU A 48 13.75 -8.25 -2.79
CA LEU A 48 12.52 -7.61 -2.31
C LEU A 48 12.74 -6.82 -1.01
N ALA A 49 13.59 -7.32 -0.11
CA ALA A 49 13.95 -6.60 1.11
C ALA A 49 14.72 -5.30 0.79
N ALA A 50 15.65 -5.35 -0.17
CA ALA A 50 16.35 -4.16 -0.64
C ALA A 50 15.38 -3.14 -1.28
N TYR A 51 14.45 -3.62 -2.13
CA TYR A 51 13.38 -2.80 -2.71
C TYR A 51 12.54 -2.12 -1.63
N SER A 52 12.10 -2.88 -0.61
CA SER A 52 11.30 -2.36 0.49
C SER A 52 12.06 -1.36 1.35
N GLY A 53 13.34 -1.64 1.64
CA GLY A 53 14.23 -0.72 2.36
C GLY A 53 14.39 0.61 1.60
N CYS A 54 14.58 0.54 0.28
CA CYS A 54 14.65 1.72 -0.57
C CYS A 54 13.31 2.46 -0.66
N ASN A 55 12.17 1.75 -0.62
CA ASN A 55 10.86 2.38 -0.56
C ASN A 55 10.66 3.19 0.75
N VAL A 56 11.06 2.64 1.90
CA VAL A 56 11.04 3.34 3.19
C VAL A 56 11.99 4.53 3.17
N LEU A 57 13.22 4.35 2.68
CA LEU A 57 14.19 5.44 2.54
C LEU A 57 13.67 6.55 1.62
N GLY A 58 13.05 6.16 0.50
CA GLY A 58 12.40 7.07 -0.43
C GLY A 58 11.29 7.87 0.23
N GLY A 59 10.46 7.23 1.07
CA GLY A 59 9.42 7.90 1.85
C GLY A 59 9.99 8.97 2.79
N TYR A 60 11.06 8.64 3.51
CA TYR A 60 11.76 9.59 4.37
C TYR A 60 12.37 10.75 3.56
N LEU A 61 13.13 10.45 2.51
CA LEU A 61 13.74 11.47 1.66
C LEU A 61 12.70 12.34 0.96
N GLY A 62 11.59 11.75 0.51
CA GLY A 62 10.48 12.47 -0.10
C GLY A 62 9.86 13.49 0.84
N GLY A 63 9.66 13.14 2.11
CA GLY A 63 9.20 14.07 3.15
C GLY A 63 10.19 15.20 3.37
N VAL A 64 11.46 14.87 3.65
CA VAL A 64 12.53 15.87 3.88
C VAL A 64 12.73 16.80 2.68
N LEU A 65 12.65 16.26 1.46
CA LEU A 65 12.80 17.08 0.26
C LEU A 65 11.58 18.00 0.04
N ALA A 66 10.37 17.51 0.35
CA ALA A 66 9.15 18.31 0.26
C ALA A 66 9.14 19.46 1.28
N ASP A 67 9.75 19.27 2.45
CA ASP A 67 9.90 20.32 3.48
C ASP A 67 10.95 21.38 3.10
N ARG A 68 11.96 21.00 2.32
CA ARG A 68 13.07 21.90 1.92
C ARG A 68 12.86 22.57 0.57
N TYR A 69 12.17 21.91 -0.32
CA TYR A 69 11.92 22.35 -1.69
C TYR A 69 10.43 22.37 -1.97
N SER A 70 10.05 23.03 -3.07
CA SER A 70 8.68 23.04 -3.55
C SER A 70 8.17 21.59 -3.81
N ALA A 71 7.05 21.24 -3.20
CA ALA A 71 6.40 19.94 -3.38
C ALA A 71 6.17 19.63 -4.86
N LYS A 72 5.89 20.65 -5.67
CA LYS A 72 5.74 20.53 -7.13
C LYS A 72 7.01 20.00 -7.77
N ARG A 73 8.17 20.60 -7.49
CA ARG A 73 9.46 20.20 -8.09
C ARG A 73 9.86 18.79 -7.65
N VAL A 74 9.69 18.50 -6.37
CA VAL A 74 10.00 17.17 -5.82
C VAL A 74 9.16 16.09 -6.52
N GLY A 75 7.86 16.30 -6.64
CA GLY A 75 6.97 15.38 -7.32
C GLY A 75 7.27 15.24 -8.82
N GLU A 76 7.60 16.34 -9.53
CA GLU A 76 8.02 16.27 -10.93
C GLU A 76 9.27 15.43 -11.13
N VAL A 77 10.31 15.62 -10.29
CA VAL A 77 11.56 14.84 -10.37
C VAL A 77 11.30 13.36 -10.08
N MET A 78 10.50 13.04 -9.05
CA MET A 78 10.17 11.66 -8.72
C MET A 78 9.36 10.98 -9.82
N LEU A 79 8.34 11.64 -10.37
CA LEU A 79 7.52 11.09 -11.44
C LEU A 79 8.29 10.92 -12.75
N LEU A 80 9.15 11.89 -13.11
CA LEU A 80 10.04 11.75 -14.25
C LEU A 80 11.04 10.60 -14.06
N GLY A 81 11.61 10.48 -12.85
CA GLY A 81 12.45 9.34 -12.51
C GLY A 81 11.74 8.00 -12.66
N LEU A 82 10.50 7.88 -12.19
CA LEU A 82 9.66 6.67 -12.34
C LEU A 82 9.34 6.38 -13.81
N LEU A 83 9.08 7.40 -14.62
CA LEU A 83 8.84 7.24 -16.06
C LEU A 83 10.09 6.73 -16.78
N VAL A 84 11.27 7.30 -16.46
CA VAL A 84 12.55 6.85 -17.03
C VAL A 84 12.88 5.43 -16.56
N ASP A 85 12.69 5.13 -15.27
CA ASP A 85 12.92 3.81 -14.70
C ASP A 85 12.04 2.74 -15.38
N ALA A 86 10.75 3.05 -15.60
CA ALA A 86 9.85 2.17 -16.34
C ALA A 86 10.28 1.99 -17.80
N ALA A 87 10.75 3.06 -18.48
CA ALA A 87 11.27 2.96 -19.83
C ALA A 87 12.54 2.10 -19.90
N VAL A 88 13.47 2.27 -18.95
CA VAL A 88 14.67 1.42 -18.83
C VAL A 88 14.28 -0.03 -18.60
N GLY A 89 13.30 -0.32 -17.74
CA GLY A 89 12.84 -1.66 -17.43
C GLY A 89 12.24 -2.41 -18.64
N ILE A 90 11.74 -1.72 -19.65
CA ILE A 90 11.29 -2.36 -20.92
C ILE A 90 12.45 -3.07 -21.62
N PHE A 91 13.63 -2.45 -21.65
CA PHE A 91 14.78 -2.91 -22.41
C PHE A 91 15.79 -3.68 -21.57
N TYR A 92 15.96 -3.30 -20.31
CA TYR A 92 16.97 -3.82 -19.39
C TYR A 92 16.32 -4.46 -18.16
N ASN A 93 15.99 -5.76 -18.29
CA ASN A 93 15.32 -6.53 -17.24
C ASN A 93 16.00 -7.88 -16.94
N GLY A 94 17.29 -8.01 -17.27
CA GLY A 94 18.09 -9.20 -16.95
C GLY A 94 18.47 -9.29 -15.48
N LEU A 95 19.26 -10.32 -15.16
CA LEU A 95 19.64 -10.73 -13.79
C LEU A 95 20.20 -9.59 -12.92
N ILE A 96 21.01 -8.70 -13.50
CA ILE A 96 21.63 -7.57 -12.80
C ILE A 96 20.79 -6.31 -12.93
N ALA A 97 20.24 -6.05 -14.12
CA ALA A 97 19.54 -4.82 -14.41
C ALA A 97 18.18 -4.73 -13.69
N TYR A 98 17.43 -5.83 -13.62
CA TYR A 98 16.11 -5.83 -13.00
C TYR A 98 16.13 -5.47 -11.49
N PRO A 99 17.02 -6.04 -10.65
CA PRO A 99 17.16 -5.62 -9.26
C PRO A 99 17.50 -4.13 -9.08
N ILE A 100 18.32 -3.56 -9.98
CA ILE A 100 18.68 -2.14 -9.94
C ILE A 100 17.46 -1.27 -10.25
N VAL A 101 16.74 -1.58 -11.35
CA VAL A 101 15.48 -0.92 -11.70
C VAL A 101 14.48 -1.01 -10.52
N LEU A 102 14.33 -2.19 -9.93
CA LEU A 102 13.42 -2.40 -8.81
C LEU A 102 13.75 -1.54 -7.58
N VAL A 103 15.03 -1.41 -7.23
CA VAL A 103 15.49 -0.61 -6.09
C VAL A 103 15.25 0.89 -6.33
N ILE A 104 15.55 1.39 -7.54
CA ILE A 104 15.28 2.77 -7.94
C ILE A 104 13.77 3.04 -7.94
N PHE A 105 13.00 2.11 -8.50
CA PHE A 105 11.53 2.15 -8.47
C PHE A 105 11.00 2.29 -7.04
N GLY A 106 11.50 1.46 -6.10
CA GLY A 106 11.13 1.52 -4.69
C GLY A 106 11.39 2.88 -4.07
N LEU A 107 12.60 3.40 -4.26
CA LEU A 107 13.02 4.70 -3.72
C LEU A 107 12.07 5.83 -4.20
N LEU A 108 11.86 5.92 -5.48
CA LEU A 108 11.04 6.98 -6.08
C LEU A 108 9.56 6.85 -5.73
N THR A 109 9.03 5.63 -5.73
CA THR A 109 7.62 5.38 -5.39
C THR A 109 7.33 5.68 -3.93
N GLY A 110 8.24 5.29 -3.01
CA GLY A 110 8.11 5.60 -1.59
C GLY A 110 8.02 7.10 -1.34
N GLY A 111 8.90 7.88 -1.97
CA GLY A 111 8.85 9.34 -1.88
C GLY A 111 7.56 9.93 -2.43
N MET A 112 7.09 9.43 -3.57
CA MET A 112 5.87 9.95 -4.20
C MET A 112 4.61 9.62 -3.39
N LEU A 113 4.51 8.43 -2.81
CA LEU A 113 3.39 8.04 -1.94
C LEU A 113 3.35 8.89 -0.66
N THR A 114 4.51 9.18 -0.07
CA THR A 114 4.62 10.07 1.09
C THR A 114 4.20 11.49 0.73
N LEU A 115 4.64 12.01 -0.42
CA LEU A 115 4.27 13.35 -0.89
C LEU A 115 2.75 13.47 -1.10
N ILE A 116 2.10 12.49 -1.73
CA ILE A 116 0.63 12.48 -1.91
C ILE A 116 -0.08 12.45 -0.56
N SER A 117 0.40 11.65 0.38
CA SER A 117 -0.18 11.55 1.71
C SER A 117 -0.05 12.87 2.48
N ALA A 118 1.11 13.52 2.42
CA ALA A 118 1.37 14.82 3.04
C ALA A 118 0.48 15.91 2.45
N LEU A 119 0.39 16.00 1.12
CA LEU A 119 -0.52 16.94 0.46
C LEU A 119 -1.99 16.69 0.80
N THR A 120 -2.39 15.42 0.89
CA THR A 120 -3.76 15.07 1.30
C THR A 120 -4.02 15.52 2.73
N ALA A 121 -3.06 15.35 3.65
CA ALA A 121 -3.16 15.83 5.02
C ALA A 121 -3.35 17.36 5.09
N GLN A 122 -2.50 18.08 4.38
CA GLN A 122 -2.54 19.55 4.33
C GLN A 122 -3.87 20.08 3.74
N LEU A 123 -4.33 19.48 2.63
CA LEU A 123 -5.52 19.94 1.91
C LEU A 123 -6.84 19.48 2.55
N SER A 124 -6.79 18.43 3.37
CA SER A 124 -7.99 17.93 4.03
C SER A 124 -8.45 18.79 5.20
N HIS A 125 -7.62 19.70 5.71
CA HIS A 125 -7.90 20.49 6.92
C HIS A 125 -8.45 19.60 8.06
N ALA A 126 -7.86 18.42 8.25
CA ALA A 126 -8.27 17.37 9.20
C ALA A 126 -9.64 16.70 8.88
N ASP A 127 -10.23 16.90 7.70
CA ASP A 127 -11.41 16.11 7.29
C ASP A 127 -11.02 14.69 6.92
N SER A 128 -11.29 13.74 7.81
CA SER A 128 -10.99 12.31 7.65
C SER A 128 -11.64 11.69 6.38
N ARG A 129 -12.68 12.32 5.83
CA ARG A 129 -13.37 11.82 4.63
C ARG A 129 -12.49 11.85 3.40
N LEU A 130 -11.58 12.82 3.30
CA LEU A 130 -10.67 12.90 2.16
C LEU A 130 -9.62 11.80 2.20
N PHE A 131 -9.07 11.50 3.38
CA PHE A 131 -8.19 10.35 3.59
C PHE A 131 -8.88 9.03 3.24
N ASN A 132 -10.14 8.86 3.66
CA ASN A 132 -10.91 7.68 3.31
C ASN A 132 -11.12 7.56 1.79
N LEU A 133 -11.36 8.69 1.11
CA LEU A 133 -11.48 8.69 -0.35
C LEU A 133 -10.14 8.34 -1.02
N LEU A 134 -9.03 8.93 -0.58
CA LEU A 134 -7.69 8.58 -1.07
C LEU A 134 -7.41 7.09 -0.88
N TYR A 135 -7.73 6.55 0.30
CA TYR A 135 -7.55 5.14 0.59
C TYR A 135 -8.37 4.24 -0.35
N ILE A 136 -9.61 4.63 -0.68
CA ILE A 136 -10.43 3.91 -1.68
C ILE A 136 -9.76 3.92 -3.05
N PHE A 137 -9.25 5.06 -3.51
CA PHE A 137 -8.57 5.16 -4.81
C PHE A 137 -7.25 4.37 -4.85
N ILE A 138 -6.49 4.39 -3.77
CA ILE A 138 -5.27 3.59 -3.58
C ILE A 138 -5.61 2.08 -3.69
N ASN A 139 -6.64 1.61 -2.98
CA ASN A 139 -7.07 0.20 -3.04
C ASN A 139 -7.65 -0.17 -4.41
N LEU A 140 -8.37 0.73 -5.08
CA LEU A 140 -8.81 0.50 -6.45
C LEU A 140 -7.61 0.35 -7.39
N GLY A 141 -6.57 1.15 -7.21
CA GLY A 141 -5.30 1.02 -7.92
C GLY A 141 -4.64 -0.34 -7.68
N LEU A 142 -4.60 -0.80 -6.43
CA LEU A 142 -4.09 -2.12 -6.06
C LEU A 142 -4.85 -3.23 -6.79
N VAL A 143 -6.18 -3.18 -6.81
CA VAL A 143 -7.02 -4.17 -7.51
C VAL A 143 -6.72 -4.17 -9.02
N VAL A 144 -6.67 -3.00 -9.65
CA VAL A 144 -6.41 -2.89 -11.10
C VAL A 144 -4.99 -3.35 -11.44
N GLY A 145 -3.99 -2.97 -10.65
CA GLY A 145 -2.61 -3.37 -10.87
C GLY A 145 -2.41 -4.88 -10.72
N THR A 146 -2.88 -5.48 -9.63
CA THR A 146 -2.75 -6.93 -9.41
C THR A 146 -3.57 -7.74 -10.43
N ALA A 147 -4.76 -7.26 -10.83
CA ALA A 147 -5.52 -7.87 -11.92
C ALA A 147 -4.73 -7.87 -13.24
N SER A 148 -4.04 -6.76 -13.53
CA SER A 148 -3.27 -6.61 -14.77
C SER A 148 -2.18 -7.67 -14.95
N ILE A 149 -1.63 -8.21 -13.86
CA ILE A 149 -0.59 -9.26 -13.91
C ILE A 149 -1.11 -10.49 -14.67
N GLY A 150 -2.29 -10.97 -14.32
CA GLY A 150 -2.86 -12.18 -14.93
C GLY A 150 -3.16 -12.06 -16.42
N PHE A 151 -3.32 -10.84 -16.91
CA PHE A 151 -3.63 -10.56 -18.32
C PHE A 151 -2.42 -10.11 -19.13
N LEU A 152 -1.48 -9.40 -18.53
CA LEU A 152 -0.34 -8.81 -19.23
C LEU A 152 0.94 -9.65 -19.11
N PHE A 153 1.12 -10.37 -18.01
CA PHE A 153 2.33 -11.15 -17.79
C PHE A 153 2.16 -12.58 -18.32
N HIS A 154 2.75 -12.88 -19.48
CA HIS A 154 2.80 -14.22 -20.04
C HIS A 154 4.23 -14.80 -19.96
N HIS A 155 5.22 -14.13 -20.46
CA HIS A 155 6.66 -14.51 -20.41
C HIS A 155 7.58 -13.29 -20.50
N SER A 156 7.03 -12.08 -20.56
CA SER A 156 7.78 -10.86 -20.74
C SER A 156 7.30 -9.78 -19.79
N LEU A 157 8.23 -9.01 -19.25
CA LEU A 157 7.95 -7.82 -18.44
C LEU A 157 7.56 -6.60 -19.28
N ARG A 158 7.78 -6.61 -20.59
CA ARG A 158 7.54 -5.45 -21.45
C ARG A 158 6.12 -4.88 -21.38
N PRO A 159 5.03 -5.71 -21.41
CA PRO A 159 3.67 -5.18 -21.29
C PRO A 159 3.41 -4.56 -19.90
N ILE A 160 4.04 -5.10 -18.87
CA ILE A 160 3.93 -4.58 -17.50
C ILE A 160 4.62 -3.21 -17.39
N PHE A 161 5.87 -3.09 -17.85
CA PHE A 161 6.54 -1.79 -17.89
C PHE A 161 5.83 -0.79 -18.81
N GLY A 162 5.16 -1.27 -19.88
CA GLY A 162 4.25 -0.47 -20.70
C GLY A 162 3.07 0.10 -19.91
N LEU A 163 2.45 -0.71 -19.05
CA LEU A 163 1.41 -0.24 -18.11
C LEU A 163 1.98 0.82 -17.16
N LEU A 164 3.17 0.61 -16.60
CA LEU A 164 3.83 1.57 -15.73
C LEU A 164 4.05 2.91 -16.45
N LEU A 165 4.52 2.88 -17.70
CA LEU A 165 4.69 4.08 -18.53
C LEU A 165 3.37 4.85 -18.70
N ILE A 166 2.27 4.15 -18.97
CA ILE A 166 0.94 4.77 -19.10
C ILE A 166 0.52 5.41 -17.78
N CYS A 167 0.68 4.69 -16.67
CA CYS A 167 0.33 5.20 -15.34
C CYS A 167 1.17 6.43 -14.97
N TYR A 168 2.49 6.37 -15.13
CA TYR A 168 3.37 7.50 -14.77
C TYR A 168 3.26 8.66 -15.75
N GLY A 169 3.07 8.40 -17.04
CA GLY A 169 2.78 9.44 -18.02
C GLY A 169 1.49 10.21 -17.71
N GLY A 170 0.43 9.48 -17.36
CA GLY A 170 -0.83 10.07 -16.88
C GLY A 170 -0.65 10.83 -15.56
N ALA A 171 0.13 10.29 -14.63
CA ALA A 171 0.44 10.92 -13.35
C ALA A 171 1.21 12.23 -13.53
N ILE A 172 2.22 12.27 -14.43
CA ILE A 172 2.98 13.49 -14.75
C ILE A 172 2.05 14.56 -15.34
N GLY A 173 1.17 14.18 -16.26
CA GLY A 173 0.22 15.12 -16.86
C GLY A 173 -0.71 15.74 -15.81
N LEU A 174 -1.26 14.92 -14.91
CA LEU A 174 -2.11 15.39 -13.80
C LEU A 174 -1.31 16.26 -12.81
N TRP A 175 -0.09 15.86 -12.49
CA TRP A 175 0.79 16.58 -11.58
C TRP A 175 1.14 17.96 -12.12
N HIS A 176 1.63 18.03 -13.36
CA HIS A 176 2.01 19.29 -14.00
C HIS A 176 0.83 20.26 -14.07
N TRP A 177 -0.37 19.75 -14.33
CA TRP A 177 -1.58 20.56 -14.42
C TRP A 177 -2.01 21.16 -13.07
N ARG A 178 -1.81 20.47 -11.94
CA ARG A 178 -2.43 20.84 -10.66
C ARG A 178 -1.48 21.09 -9.50
N ALA A 179 -0.23 20.65 -9.58
CA ALA A 179 0.69 20.74 -8.44
C ALA A 179 0.90 22.16 -7.89
N GLY A 180 0.99 23.17 -8.77
CA GLY A 180 1.08 24.58 -8.32
C GLY A 180 -0.15 25.07 -7.55
N THR A 181 -1.34 24.54 -7.86
CA THR A 181 -2.57 24.88 -7.13
C THR A 181 -2.57 24.26 -5.73
N TYR A 182 -2.05 23.06 -5.58
CA TYR A 182 -1.96 22.37 -4.28
C TYR A 182 -0.96 23.06 -3.35
N GLU A 183 0.17 23.50 -3.88
CA GLU A 183 1.19 24.22 -3.12
C GLU A 183 0.66 25.55 -2.56
N GLN A 184 -0.04 26.34 -3.37
CA GLN A 184 -0.68 27.58 -2.92
C GLN A 184 -1.77 27.36 -1.86
N GLN A 185 -2.50 26.25 -1.94
CA GLN A 185 -3.54 25.92 -0.96
C GLN A 185 -2.95 25.37 0.35
N ALA A 186 -1.81 24.68 0.29
CA ALA A 186 -1.12 24.14 1.45
C ALA A 186 -0.41 25.23 2.29
N GLU A 187 -0.05 26.38 1.70
CA GLU A 187 0.58 27.51 2.39
C GLU A 187 -0.41 28.33 3.26
N ILE A 188 -1.71 28.07 3.15
CA ILE A 188 -2.71 28.75 4.00
C ILE A 188 -2.59 28.18 5.42
N PRO A 189 -2.26 29.02 6.44
CA PRO A 189 -2.13 28.55 7.81
C PRO A 189 -3.42 27.88 8.27
N VAL A 190 -3.37 26.62 8.61
CA VAL A 190 -4.49 25.93 9.25
C VAL A 190 -4.58 26.47 10.66
N THR A 191 -5.61 27.27 10.96
CA THR A 191 -6.02 27.50 12.35
C THR A 191 -6.53 26.16 12.86
N VAL A 192 -5.68 25.46 13.59
CA VAL A 192 -6.06 24.25 14.31
C VAL A 192 -7.20 24.65 15.23
N ARG A 193 -8.42 24.25 14.91
CA ARG A 193 -9.50 24.25 15.90
C ARG A 193 -9.15 23.10 16.84
N ASP A 194 -8.70 23.47 18.01
CA ASP A 194 -8.67 22.56 19.16
C ASP A 194 -10.12 22.19 19.49
N GLU A 195 -10.69 21.22 18.75
CA GLU A 195 -11.85 20.52 19.27
C GLU A 195 -11.32 19.62 20.37
N PRO A 196 -11.81 19.77 21.62
CA PRO A 196 -11.41 18.88 22.69
C PRO A 196 -11.78 17.45 22.28
N ALA A 197 -10.79 16.59 22.09
CA ALA A 197 -11.03 15.16 21.96
C ALA A 197 -11.80 14.73 23.21
N GLU A 198 -13.03 14.22 23.04
CA GLU A 198 -13.78 13.63 24.16
C GLU A 198 -12.86 12.62 24.86
N ALA A 199 -12.47 12.93 26.07
CA ALA A 199 -11.61 12.10 26.91
C ALA A 199 -12.34 10.79 27.20
N THR A 200 -12.16 9.81 26.38
CA THR A 200 -12.55 8.43 26.69
C THR A 200 -11.60 7.91 27.74
N ALA A 201 -12.15 7.45 28.86
CA ALA A 201 -11.43 6.92 30.01
C ALA A 201 -10.29 5.99 29.59
N THR A 202 -9.07 6.44 29.79
CA THR A 202 -7.86 5.77 29.38
C THR A 202 -7.41 4.79 30.45
N LEU A 203 -7.29 3.52 30.10
CA LEU A 203 -6.50 2.58 30.88
C LEU A 203 -5.01 2.91 30.65
N PRO A 204 -4.18 3.10 31.67
CA PRO A 204 -2.77 3.42 31.48
C PRO A 204 -2.08 2.25 30.79
N PHE A 205 -1.60 2.50 29.56
CA PHE A 205 -0.80 1.52 28.84
C PHE A 205 0.63 1.51 29.39
N SER A 206 1.12 0.33 29.75
CA SER A 206 2.54 0.19 30.02
C SER A 206 3.33 0.35 28.71
N PRO A 207 4.53 0.97 28.73
CA PRO A 207 5.41 1.05 27.55
C PRO A 207 5.63 -0.31 26.88
N LEU A 208 5.64 -1.39 27.67
CA LEU A 208 5.75 -2.77 27.16
C LEU A 208 4.58 -3.16 26.25
N MET A 209 3.38 -2.68 26.52
CA MET A 209 2.20 -2.98 25.69
C MET A 209 2.27 -2.24 24.34
N ILE A 210 2.74 -1.00 24.32
CA ILE A 210 2.99 -0.25 23.08
C ILE A 210 4.03 -0.97 22.23
N VAL A 211 5.16 -1.36 22.82
CA VAL A 211 6.19 -2.15 22.14
C VAL A 211 5.62 -3.47 21.61
N GLY A 212 4.80 -4.17 22.40
CA GLY A 212 4.14 -5.40 21.98
C GLY A 212 3.22 -5.18 20.76
N LEU A 213 2.46 -4.10 20.72
CA LEU A 213 1.61 -3.73 19.58
C LEU A 213 2.45 -3.41 18.34
N LEU A 214 3.53 -2.66 18.48
CA LEU A 214 4.43 -2.35 17.37
C LEU A 214 5.11 -3.62 16.83
N VAL A 215 5.61 -4.50 17.70
CA VAL A 215 6.18 -5.79 17.31
C VAL A 215 5.14 -6.65 16.60
N SER A 216 3.92 -6.72 17.12
CA SER A 216 2.83 -7.47 16.47
C SER A 216 2.51 -6.92 15.07
N LEU A 217 2.57 -5.60 14.89
CA LEU A 217 2.36 -4.96 13.61
C LEU A 217 3.46 -5.34 12.60
N VAL A 218 4.73 -5.33 13.03
CA VAL A 218 5.85 -5.78 12.19
C VAL A 218 5.70 -7.25 11.80
N LEU A 219 5.40 -8.12 12.76
CA LEU A 219 5.20 -9.56 12.50
C LEU A 219 4.02 -9.81 11.57
N MET A 220 2.93 -9.08 11.74
CA MET A 220 1.77 -9.16 10.82
C MET A 220 2.16 -8.77 9.40
N TRP A 221 2.87 -7.66 9.20
CA TRP A 221 3.30 -7.25 7.87
C TRP A 221 4.31 -8.21 7.25
N LEU A 222 5.22 -8.81 8.04
CA LEU A 222 6.09 -9.87 7.57
C LEU A 222 5.30 -11.10 7.09
N THR A 223 4.28 -11.48 7.84
CA THR A 223 3.38 -12.58 7.47
C THR A 223 2.58 -12.24 6.22
N TYR A 224 2.02 -11.03 6.14
CA TYR A 224 1.26 -10.57 4.98
C TYR A 224 2.11 -10.52 3.70
N ALA A 225 3.38 -10.13 3.81
CA ALA A 225 4.30 -10.14 2.68
C ALA A 225 4.50 -11.53 2.07
N GLN A 226 4.32 -12.61 2.85
CA GLN A 226 4.38 -13.98 2.32
C GLN A 226 3.20 -14.26 1.38
N TRP A 227 2.01 -13.74 1.67
CA TRP A 227 0.87 -13.81 0.75
C TRP A 227 1.16 -13.09 -0.57
N MET A 228 1.78 -11.94 -0.50
CA MET A 228 2.10 -11.15 -1.70
C MET A 228 3.20 -11.80 -2.55
N SER A 229 4.18 -12.44 -1.93
CA SER A 229 5.36 -12.99 -2.61
C SER A 229 5.28 -14.50 -2.83
N ASN A 230 5.27 -15.28 -1.76
CA ASN A 230 5.47 -16.73 -1.84
C ASN A 230 4.21 -17.49 -2.30
N VAL A 231 3.00 -17.01 -1.95
CA VAL A 231 1.77 -17.65 -2.42
C VAL A 231 1.61 -17.54 -3.94
N SER A 232 2.15 -16.47 -4.56
CA SER A 232 2.17 -16.35 -6.02
C SER A 232 3.00 -17.46 -6.70
N VAL A 233 4.12 -17.85 -6.10
CA VAL A 233 4.98 -18.95 -6.55
C VAL A 233 4.31 -20.30 -6.28
N TYR A 234 3.73 -20.47 -5.08
CA TYR A 234 2.98 -21.67 -4.71
C TYR A 234 1.85 -21.98 -5.71
N ILE A 235 1.02 -20.98 -6.04
CA ILE A 235 -0.08 -21.13 -7.03
C ILE A 235 0.45 -21.64 -8.38
N GLN A 236 1.61 -21.16 -8.82
CA GLN A 236 2.20 -21.60 -10.08
C GLN A 236 2.82 -23.00 -9.97
N ALA A 237 3.44 -23.34 -8.84
CA ALA A 237 3.97 -24.67 -8.58
C ALA A 237 2.88 -25.75 -8.58
N GLU A 238 1.68 -25.41 -8.08
CA GLU A 238 0.47 -26.26 -8.14
C GLU A 238 -0.19 -26.32 -9.54
N GLY A 239 0.35 -25.62 -10.54
CA GLY A 239 -0.18 -25.61 -11.90
C GLY A 239 -1.48 -24.79 -12.06
N LEU A 240 -1.90 -24.01 -11.07
CA LEU A 240 -3.17 -23.29 -11.06
C LEU A 240 -3.14 -21.97 -11.89
N GLY A 241 -1.98 -21.58 -12.39
CA GLY A 241 -1.81 -20.41 -13.25
C GLY A 241 -1.93 -19.06 -12.54
N ILE A 242 -1.19 -18.08 -13.08
CA ILE A 242 -1.07 -16.74 -12.48
C ILE A 242 -2.38 -15.95 -12.47
N LYS A 243 -3.32 -16.24 -13.36
CA LYS A 243 -4.63 -15.58 -13.39
C LYS A 243 -5.41 -15.78 -12.09
N LEU A 244 -5.28 -16.97 -11.47
CA LEU A 244 -5.91 -17.26 -10.18
C LEU A 244 -5.39 -16.33 -9.08
N TYR A 245 -4.08 -16.06 -9.07
CA TYR A 245 -3.48 -15.09 -8.15
C TYR A 245 -4.11 -13.69 -8.32
N SER A 246 -4.26 -13.23 -9.56
CA SER A 246 -4.93 -11.94 -9.84
C SER A 246 -6.39 -11.93 -9.37
N TYR A 247 -7.14 -13.01 -9.58
CA TYR A 247 -8.52 -13.11 -9.09
C TYR A 247 -8.60 -13.07 -7.56
N LEU A 248 -7.67 -13.71 -6.86
CA LEU A 248 -7.60 -13.66 -5.39
C LEU A 248 -7.40 -12.24 -4.88
N TRP A 249 -6.53 -11.45 -5.51
CA TRP A 249 -6.29 -10.06 -5.11
C TRP A 249 -7.45 -9.11 -5.48
N VAL A 250 -8.11 -9.34 -6.62
CA VAL A 250 -9.36 -8.62 -6.94
C VAL A 250 -10.44 -8.95 -5.91
N TYR A 251 -10.59 -10.22 -5.54
CA TYR A 251 -11.50 -10.67 -4.50
C TYR A 251 -11.16 -10.04 -3.13
N ASN A 252 -9.88 -10.05 -2.74
CA ASN A 252 -9.40 -9.37 -1.52
C ASN A 252 -9.81 -7.90 -1.51
N GLY A 253 -9.50 -7.14 -2.56
CA GLY A 253 -9.80 -5.72 -2.63
C GLY A 253 -11.29 -5.40 -2.53
N ILE A 254 -12.15 -6.18 -3.22
CA ILE A 254 -13.61 -6.02 -3.14
C ILE A 254 -14.12 -6.37 -1.75
N LEU A 255 -13.69 -7.51 -1.20
CA LEU A 255 -14.10 -7.96 0.13
C LEU A 255 -13.64 -6.98 1.22
N LEU A 256 -12.41 -6.47 1.11
CA LEU A 256 -11.85 -5.47 2.02
C LEU A 256 -12.72 -4.21 2.08
N MET A 257 -13.10 -3.68 0.92
CA MET A 257 -13.97 -2.50 0.84
C MET A 257 -15.34 -2.75 1.49
N VAL A 258 -15.94 -3.92 1.25
CA VAL A 258 -17.23 -4.30 1.86
C VAL A 258 -17.10 -4.43 3.37
N VAL A 259 -16.09 -5.15 3.86
CA VAL A 259 -15.87 -5.36 5.29
C VAL A 259 -15.58 -4.04 6.00
N GLN A 260 -14.76 -3.18 5.43
CA GLN A 260 -14.47 -1.86 6.01
C GLN A 260 -15.71 -0.96 6.06
N ALA A 261 -16.56 -0.97 5.01
CA ALA A 261 -17.81 -0.22 5.02
C ALA A 261 -18.78 -0.71 6.11
N VAL A 262 -18.80 -2.02 6.39
CA VAL A 262 -19.57 -2.61 7.48
C VAL A 262 -18.96 -2.25 8.84
N MET A 263 -17.64 -2.43 9.00
CA MET A 263 -16.93 -2.14 10.25
C MET A 263 -17.03 -0.66 10.66
N ALA A 264 -17.04 0.27 9.71
CA ALA A 264 -17.22 1.69 9.97
C ALA A 264 -18.55 2.02 10.71
N ARG A 265 -19.56 1.14 10.61
CA ARG A 265 -20.86 1.29 11.30
C ARG A 265 -20.86 0.69 12.71
N PHE A 266 -19.94 -0.24 13.01
CA PHE A 266 -19.93 -1.02 14.25
C PHE A 266 -18.68 -0.78 15.11
N SER A 267 -17.79 0.11 14.71
CA SER A 267 -16.56 0.38 15.45
C SER A 267 -16.86 1.03 16.80
N GLN A 268 -16.56 0.32 17.90
CA GLN A 268 -16.66 0.83 19.28
C GLN A 268 -15.30 0.70 19.98
N PRO A 269 -14.78 1.77 20.61
CA PRO A 269 -13.44 1.76 21.23
C PRO A 269 -13.20 0.63 22.21
N ARG A 270 -14.24 0.23 22.98
CA ARG A 270 -14.16 -0.82 24.00
C ARG A 270 -13.83 -2.22 23.49
N PHE A 271 -13.99 -2.48 22.17
CA PHE A 271 -13.73 -3.79 21.59
C PHE A 271 -12.44 -3.87 20.78
N LEU A 272 -11.69 -2.76 20.64
CA LEU A 272 -10.50 -2.68 19.78
C LEU A 272 -9.48 -3.79 20.05
N MET A 273 -9.15 -4.07 21.31
CA MET A 273 -8.20 -5.14 21.66
C MET A 273 -8.68 -6.52 21.21
N ARG A 274 -9.97 -6.84 21.42
CA ARG A 274 -10.54 -8.11 20.96
C ARG A 274 -10.56 -8.21 19.44
N GLN A 275 -10.82 -7.10 18.75
CA GLN A 275 -10.78 -7.01 17.30
C GLN A 275 -9.36 -7.24 16.79
N ILE A 276 -8.33 -6.64 17.39
CA ILE A 276 -6.92 -6.85 17.05
C ILE A 276 -6.53 -8.33 17.19
N ILE A 277 -6.87 -8.95 18.30
CA ILE A 277 -6.58 -10.37 18.54
C ILE A 277 -7.32 -11.25 17.53
N GLY A 278 -8.60 -11.00 17.29
CA GLY A 278 -9.41 -11.72 16.30
C GLY A 278 -8.85 -11.58 14.88
N GLY A 279 -8.39 -10.37 14.53
CA GLY A 279 -7.74 -10.10 13.24
C GLY A 279 -6.44 -10.90 13.06
N LEU A 280 -5.57 -10.93 14.09
CA LEU A 280 -4.34 -11.74 14.06
C LEU A 280 -4.63 -13.23 13.94
N LEU A 281 -5.62 -13.73 14.67
CA LEU A 281 -6.02 -15.14 14.59
C LEU A 281 -6.56 -15.50 13.20
N ALA A 282 -7.31 -14.61 12.57
CA ALA A 282 -7.81 -14.80 11.21
C ALA A 282 -6.65 -14.83 10.19
N ILE A 283 -5.69 -13.92 10.29
CA ILE A 283 -4.49 -13.92 9.45
C ILE A 283 -3.69 -15.21 9.63
N GLY A 284 -3.41 -15.62 10.87
CA GLY A 284 -2.72 -16.89 11.18
C GLY A 284 -3.50 -18.10 10.65
N GLY A 285 -4.81 -18.10 10.84
CA GLY A 285 -5.72 -19.13 10.33
C GLY A 285 -5.70 -19.26 8.81
N SER A 286 -5.48 -18.17 8.07
CA SER A 286 -5.35 -18.21 6.61
C SER A 286 -4.18 -19.09 6.16
N PHE A 287 -3.02 -18.96 6.82
CA PHE A 287 -1.84 -19.80 6.52
C PHE A 287 -2.04 -21.23 6.98
N LEU A 288 -2.59 -21.44 8.18
CA LEU A 288 -2.89 -22.78 8.67
C LEU A 288 -3.82 -23.53 7.70
N LEU A 289 -4.82 -22.85 7.16
CA LEU A 289 -5.72 -23.45 6.17
C LEU A 289 -4.95 -23.90 4.92
N LEU A 290 -4.00 -23.11 4.42
CA LEU A 290 -3.18 -23.48 3.26
C LEU A 290 -2.22 -24.66 3.53
N THR A 291 -1.85 -24.93 4.79
CA THR A 291 -1.06 -26.12 5.13
C THR A 291 -1.91 -27.38 5.24
N LEU A 292 -3.19 -27.25 5.56
CA LEU A 292 -4.10 -28.38 5.78
C LEU A 292 -4.86 -28.79 4.50
N THR A 293 -5.06 -27.85 3.58
CA THR A 293 -5.87 -28.07 2.38
C THR A 293 -5.23 -27.41 1.17
N SER A 294 -5.43 -28.00 -0.02
CA SER A 294 -4.93 -27.50 -1.30
C SER A 294 -6.08 -27.21 -2.27
N GLY A 295 -5.77 -26.51 -3.36
CA GLY A 295 -6.70 -26.22 -4.43
C GLY A 295 -7.37 -24.84 -4.35
N THR A 296 -8.11 -24.51 -5.39
CA THR A 296 -8.70 -23.18 -5.61
C THR A 296 -9.63 -22.75 -4.48
N GLY A 297 -10.47 -23.66 -3.97
CA GLY A 297 -11.41 -23.39 -2.87
C GLY A 297 -10.69 -23.04 -1.58
N ALA A 298 -9.61 -23.75 -1.24
CA ALA A 298 -8.77 -23.47 -0.08
C ALA A 298 -8.12 -22.08 -0.17
N LEU A 299 -7.63 -21.71 -1.35
CA LEU A 299 -7.04 -20.39 -1.60
C LEU A 299 -8.04 -19.25 -1.40
N PHE A 300 -9.28 -19.38 -1.90
CA PHE A 300 -10.32 -18.37 -1.66
C PHE A 300 -10.75 -18.30 -0.19
N ALA A 301 -10.88 -19.44 0.48
CA ALA A 301 -11.20 -19.48 1.91
C ALA A 301 -10.08 -18.87 2.76
N ALA A 302 -8.81 -19.17 2.45
CA ALA A 302 -7.66 -18.58 3.11
C ALA A 302 -7.55 -17.07 2.83
N MET A 303 -7.80 -16.62 1.59
CA MET A 303 -7.86 -15.20 1.25
C MET A 303 -8.99 -14.47 2.01
N THR A 304 -10.15 -15.13 2.19
CA THR A 304 -11.25 -14.57 3.00
C THR A 304 -10.79 -14.33 4.44
N LEU A 305 -10.14 -15.31 5.06
CA LEU A 305 -9.62 -15.17 6.44
C LEU A 305 -8.55 -14.07 6.51
N LEU A 306 -7.64 -14.01 5.55
CA LEU A 306 -6.63 -12.96 5.46
C LEU A 306 -7.29 -11.58 5.40
N THR A 307 -8.26 -11.40 4.49
CA THR A 307 -8.93 -10.12 4.26
C THR A 307 -9.75 -9.67 5.47
N LEU A 308 -10.45 -10.59 6.12
CA LEU A 308 -11.17 -10.28 7.37
C LEU A 308 -10.20 -9.85 8.47
N GLY A 309 -9.09 -10.56 8.61
CA GLY A 309 -8.05 -10.22 9.57
C GLY A 309 -7.41 -8.86 9.30
N GLU A 310 -7.06 -8.58 8.05
CA GLU A 310 -6.50 -7.30 7.60
C GLU A 310 -7.46 -6.13 7.87
N ALA A 311 -8.72 -6.28 7.46
CA ALA A 311 -9.74 -5.23 7.61
C ALA A 311 -9.97 -4.80 9.06
N ILE A 312 -9.79 -5.73 9.99
CA ILE A 312 -10.00 -5.52 11.42
C ILE A 312 -8.71 -5.05 12.11
N TYR A 313 -7.60 -5.70 11.81
CA TYR A 313 -6.31 -5.48 12.47
C TYR A 313 -5.66 -4.15 12.09
N VAL A 314 -5.53 -3.90 10.77
CA VAL A 314 -4.73 -2.77 10.25
C VAL A 314 -5.24 -1.41 10.75
N PRO A 315 -6.54 -1.09 10.71
CA PRO A 315 -7.04 0.16 11.29
C PRO A 315 -7.13 0.13 12.83
N GLY A 316 -7.23 -1.05 13.44
CA GLY A 316 -7.40 -1.23 14.88
C GLY A 316 -6.19 -0.82 15.71
N VAL A 317 -4.97 -1.15 15.21
CA VAL A 317 -3.72 -0.86 15.95
C VAL A 317 -3.45 0.65 16.08
N PRO A 318 -3.44 1.44 14.99
CA PRO A 318 -3.29 2.89 15.09
C PRO A 318 -4.40 3.55 15.91
N ALA A 319 -5.65 3.09 15.77
CA ALA A 319 -6.77 3.60 16.54
C ALA A 319 -6.59 3.36 18.05
N LEU A 320 -6.08 2.17 18.42
CA LEU A 320 -5.80 1.84 19.83
C LEU A 320 -4.64 2.68 20.38
N ILE A 321 -3.56 2.85 19.64
CA ILE A 321 -2.41 3.68 20.04
C ILE A 321 -2.87 5.14 20.21
N ASN A 322 -3.61 5.69 19.26
CA ASN A 322 -4.06 7.07 19.29
C ASN A 322 -5.02 7.34 20.48
N ALA A 323 -5.92 6.41 20.77
CA ALA A 323 -6.83 6.52 21.93
C ALA A 323 -6.09 6.57 23.28
N GLN A 324 -4.82 6.19 23.32
CA GLN A 324 -4.00 6.13 24.53
C GLN A 324 -3.07 7.35 24.69
N THR A 325 -2.53 7.87 23.57
CA THR A 325 -1.60 9.02 23.60
C THR A 325 -2.29 10.34 23.93
N VAL A 326 -3.58 10.47 23.61
CA VAL A 326 -4.38 11.68 23.95
C VAL A 326 -4.70 11.79 25.44
N GLY A 327 -4.49 10.72 26.25
CA GLY A 327 -4.74 10.71 27.68
C GLY A 327 -3.57 11.12 28.57
N ASP A 328 -2.36 11.29 28.03
CA ASP A 328 -1.13 11.53 28.82
C ASP A 328 -0.73 13.03 28.91
N GLU A 329 -1.46 13.93 28.27
CA GLU A 329 -1.22 15.38 28.31
C GLU A 329 -2.15 16.12 29.30
N GLY A 330 -2.46 15.50 30.44
CA GLY A 330 -3.26 16.09 31.54
C GLY A 330 -2.46 16.35 32.80
#